data_a73fb1b17d0aa888115def52acb14432
#
_entry.id   a73fb1b17d0aa888115def52acb14432
#
_cell.length_a   1.000
_cell.length_b   1.000
_cell.length_c   1.000
_cell.angle_alpha   90.00
_cell.angle_beta   90.00
_cell.angle_gamma   90.00
#
_symmetry.space_group_name_H-M   'P 1'
#
loop_
_entity.id
_entity.type
_entity.pdbx_description
1 polymer ?
#
loop_
_entity_poly.entity_id
_entity_poly.type
_entity_poly.pdbx_seq_one_letter_code
_entity_poly.pdbx_strand_id
1 'polypeptide(L)'
;MIVLLDAGSLGILTNPKATPLNLECRQWMKELLLKNYRVILPEIADYEVRRELIRARRLEGIQRLDDWKSRLEYQPLTTATMLKAAEFWANARQTGKPTASPDALDGDVILAAQASLIAESQGDRIVVVATTNVGHLERFVNAKYWQAIA
;
A
#
# COMPACT_ATOMS: atom_id res chain seq x y z
N MET A 1 -9.44 10.03 8.57
CA MET A 1 -8.13 9.59 8.05
C MET A 1 -8.34 8.62 6.91
N ILE A 2 -7.49 8.71 5.91
CA ILE A 2 -7.48 7.82 4.75
C ILE A 2 -6.16 7.04 4.79
N VAL A 3 -6.25 5.70 4.79
CA VAL A 3 -5.10 4.82 4.92
C VAL A 3 -5.00 3.96 3.66
N LEU A 4 -3.86 4.05 2.95
CA LEU A 4 -3.56 3.16 1.84
C LEU A 4 -2.64 2.04 2.32
N LEU A 5 -2.87 0.82 1.85
CA LEU A 5 -2.02 -0.33 2.19
C LEU A 5 -0.94 -0.51 1.13
N ASP A 6 0.31 -0.66 1.57
CA ASP A 6 1.36 -1.13 0.66
C ASP A 6 1.32 -2.66 0.52
N ALA A 7 2.15 -3.21 -0.36
CA ALA A 7 2.21 -4.66 -0.57
C ALA A 7 2.65 -5.41 0.71
N GLY A 8 3.55 -4.84 1.50
CA GLY A 8 4.03 -5.46 2.74
C GLY A 8 2.91 -5.61 3.77
N SER A 9 2.20 -4.53 4.08
CA SER A 9 1.09 -4.57 5.04
C SER A 9 -0.09 -5.40 4.52
N LEU A 10 -0.40 -5.29 3.23
CA LEU A 10 -1.45 -6.09 2.60
C LEU A 10 -1.10 -7.59 2.63
N GLY A 11 0.16 -7.94 2.39
CA GLY A 11 0.64 -9.32 2.46
C GLY A 11 0.47 -9.93 3.85
N ILE A 12 0.77 -9.17 4.90
CA ILE A 12 0.54 -9.62 6.28
C ILE A 12 -0.95 -9.80 6.56
N LEU A 13 -1.77 -8.84 6.15
CA LEU A 13 -3.22 -8.87 6.36
C LEU A 13 -3.87 -10.10 5.70
N THR A 14 -3.41 -10.49 4.52
CA THR A 14 -3.99 -11.58 3.72
C THR A 14 -3.37 -12.94 4.00
N ASN A 15 -2.28 -12.99 4.76
CA ASN A 15 -1.63 -14.26 5.10
C ASN A 15 -2.55 -15.09 6.02
N PRO A 16 -2.91 -16.34 5.63
CA PRO A 16 -3.84 -17.16 6.41
C PRO A 16 -3.27 -17.72 7.71
N LYS A 17 -1.94 -17.72 7.87
CA LYS A 17 -1.32 -18.25 9.09
C LYS A 17 -1.69 -17.40 10.30
N ALA A 18 -1.96 -18.06 11.43
CA ALA A 18 -2.31 -17.39 12.68
C ALA A 18 -1.06 -17.04 13.52
N THR A 19 -0.07 -16.41 12.89
CA THR A 19 1.11 -15.90 13.61
C THR A 19 0.72 -14.68 14.45
N PRO A 20 1.46 -14.36 15.52
CA PRO A 20 1.19 -13.15 16.30
C PRO A 20 1.13 -11.89 15.46
N LEU A 21 2.06 -11.72 14.51
CA LEU A 21 2.09 -10.57 13.61
C LEU A 21 0.85 -10.50 12.72
N ASN A 22 0.45 -11.61 12.12
CA ASN A 22 -0.71 -11.65 11.23
C ASN A 22 -2.01 -11.37 11.99
N LEU A 23 -2.14 -11.91 13.21
CA LEU A 23 -3.30 -11.66 14.07
C LEU A 23 -3.35 -10.20 14.51
N GLU A 24 -2.22 -9.61 14.86
CA GLU A 24 -2.11 -8.18 15.19
C GLU A 24 -2.56 -7.30 14.03
N CYS A 25 -2.12 -7.62 12.83
CA CYS A 25 -2.52 -6.86 11.63
C CYS A 25 -4.02 -6.96 11.37
N ARG A 26 -4.62 -8.13 11.52
CA ARG A 26 -6.07 -8.30 11.38
C ARG A 26 -6.83 -7.49 12.42
N GLN A 27 -6.36 -7.46 13.66
CA GLN A 27 -6.96 -6.68 14.73
C GLN A 27 -6.84 -5.18 14.45
N TRP A 28 -5.66 -4.74 14.01
CA TRP A 28 -5.42 -3.35 13.60
C TRP A 28 -6.41 -2.91 12.50
N MET A 29 -6.62 -3.74 11.48
CA MET A 29 -7.56 -3.44 10.40
C MET A 29 -8.99 -3.29 10.93
N LYS A 30 -9.42 -4.19 11.82
CA LYS A 30 -10.74 -4.09 12.45
C LYS A 30 -10.91 -2.75 13.19
N GLU A 31 -9.89 -2.33 13.91
CA GLU A 31 -9.91 -1.09 14.67
C GLU A 31 -10.02 0.13 13.76
N LEU A 32 -9.29 0.15 12.64
CA LEU A 32 -9.41 1.23 11.66
C LEU A 32 -10.83 1.33 11.10
N LEU A 33 -11.41 0.19 10.74
CA LEU A 33 -12.78 0.15 10.19
C LEU A 33 -13.82 0.57 11.22
N LEU A 34 -13.66 0.19 12.49
CA LEU A 34 -14.54 0.63 13.57
C LEU A 34 -14.47 2.14 13.83
N LYS A 35 -13.34 2.76 13.55
CA LYS A 35 -13.17 4.21 13.62
C LYS A 35 -13.70 4.94 12.37
N ASN A 36 -14.29 4.22 11.43
CA ASN A 36 -14.76 4.74 10.16
C ASN A 36 -13.66 5.39 9.30
N TYR A 37 -12.42 4.93 9.44
CA TYR A 37 -11.35 5.34 8.55
C TYR A 37 -11.59 4.74 7.16
N ARG A 38 -11.30 5.52 6.12
CA ARG A 38 -11.30 5.00 4.77
C ARG A 38 -10.00 4.22 4.56
N VAL A 39 -10.12 2.93 4.31
CA VAL A 39 -8.97 2.07 4.01
C VAL A 39 -9.02 1.71 2.52
N ILE A 40 -7.95 2.05 1.83
CA ILE A 40 -7.86 1.90 0.38
C ILE A 40 -6.86 0.80 0.04
N LEU A 41 -7.28 -0.10 -0.85
CA LEU A 41 -6.43 -1.12 -1.45
C LEU A 41 -6.01 -0.61 -2.83
N PRO A 42 -4.74 -0.15 -2.97
CA PRO A 42 -4.25 0.32 -4.27
C PRO A 42 -4.01 -0.85 -5.23
N GLU A 43 -4.30 -0.66 -6.49
CA GLU A 43 -4.11 -1.72 -7.50
C GLU A 43 -2.67 -2.22 -7.57
N ILE A 44 -1.68 -1.33 -7.42
CA ILE A 44 -0.27 -1.76 -7.41
C ILE A 44 0.04 -2.72 -6.26
N ALA A 45 -0.54 -2.49 -5.08
CA ALA A 45 -0.36 -3.39 -3.94
C ALA A 45 -1.04 -4.75 -4.18
N ASP A 46 -2.25 -4.75 -4.73
CA ASP A 46 -2.92 -5.99 -5.14
C ASP A 46 -2.05 -6.77 -6.13
N TYR A 47 -1.57 -6.10 -7.16
CA TYR A 47 -0.72 -6.72 -8.19
C TYR A 47 0.53 -7.38 -7.57
N GLU A 48 1.25 -6.67 -6.71
CA GLU A 48 2.48 -7.17 -6.11
C GLU A 48 2.24 -8.36 -5.18
N VAL A 49 1.19 -8.32 -4.37
CA VAL A 49 0.81 -9.44 -3.49
C VAL A 49 0.29 -10.61 -4.30
N ARG A 50 -0.62 -10.35 -5.24
CA ARG A 50 -1.27 -11.38 -6.04
C ARG A 50 -0.28 -12.17 -6.89
N ARG A 51 0.67 -11.49 -7.55
CA ARG A 51 1.67 -12.17 -8.38
C ARG A 51 2.53 -13.15 -7.56
N GLU A 52 2.88 -12.80 -6.32
CA GLU A 52 3.63 -13.67 -5.42
C GLU A 52 2.79 -14.85 -4.94
N LEU A 53 1.52 -14.62 -4.61
CA LEU A 53 0.61 -15.69 -4.20
C LEU A 53 0.38 -16.70 -5.34
N ILE A 54 0.23 -16.20 -6.56
CA ILE A 54 0.08 -17.05 -7.75
C ILE A 54 1.36 -17.85 -7.98
N ARG A 55 2.52 -17.21 -7.95
CA ARG A 55 3.83 -17.87 -8.13
C ARG A 55 4.01 -19.00 -7.10
N ALA A 56 3.68 -18.76 -5.85
CA ALA A 56 3.83 -19.72 -4.75
C ALA A 56 2.64 -20.68 -4.62
N ARG A 57 1.63 -20.58 -5.51
CA ARG A 57 0.41 -21.42 -5.50
C ARG A 57 -0.33 -21.38 -4.16
N ARG A 58 -0.48 -20.19 -3.59
CA ARG A 58 -1.14 -19.94 -2.29
C ARG A 58 -2.62 -19.61 -2.48
N LEU A 59 -3.45 -20.60 -2.72
CA LEU A 59 -4.88 -20.42 -3.03
C LEU A 59 -5.64 -19.72 -1.89
N GLU A 60 -5.39 -20.10 -0.65
CA GLU A 60 -6.06 -19.48 0.50
C GLU A 60 -5.70 -18.00 0.64
N GLY A 61 -4.45 -17.64 0.39
CA GLY A 61 -4.02 -16.24 0.37
C GLY A 61 -4.73 -15.44 -0.72
N ILE A 62 -4.89 -16.02 -1.91
CA ILE A 62 -5.59 -15.37 -3.03
C ILE A 62 -7.06 -15.14 -2.66
N GLN A 63 -7.73 -16.10 -2.04
CA GLN A 63 -9.11 -15.97 -1.59
C GLN A 63 -9.25 -14.83 -0.56
N ARG A 64 -8.32 -14.75 0.39
CA ARG A 64 -8.32 -13.67 1.38
C ARG A 64 -8.08 -12.31 0.74
N LEU A 65 -7.18 -12.24 -0.23
CA LEU A 65 -6.95 -11.00 -0.98
C LEU A 65 -8.22 -10.56 -1.72
N ASP A 66 -8.91 -11.49 -2.39
CA ASP A 66 -10.16 -11.19 -3.08
C ASP A 66 -11.26 -10.74 -2.11
N ASP A 67 -11.36 -11.36 -0.94
CA ASP A 67 -12.30 -10.96 0.11
C ASP A 67 -12.04 -9.53 0.57
N TRP A 68 -10.78 -9.19 0.88
CA TRP A 68 -10.43 -7.83 1.28
C TRP A 68 -10.66 -6.82 0.16
N LYS A 69 -10.34 -7.17 -1.09
CA LYS A 69 -10.60 -6.32 -2.24
C LYS A 69 -12.08 -5.98 -2.37
N SER A 70 -12.98 -6.90 -2.06
CA SER A 70 -14.43 -6.66 -2.10
C SER A 70 -14.94 -5.82 -0.93
N ARG A 71 -14.21 -5.77 0.18
CA ARG A 71 -14.61 -5.08 1.42
C ARG A 71 -13.99 -3.71 1.60
N LEU A 72 -12.80 -3.49 1.05
CA LEU A 72 -12.09 -2.21 1.12
C LEU A 72 -12.39 -1.37 -0.13
N GLU A 73 -12.08 -0.09 -0.03
CA GLU A 73 -12.13 0.80 -1.19
C GLU A 73 -10.95 0.45 -2.11
N TYR A 74 -11.25 0.23 -3.38
CA TYR A 74 -10.22 -0.14 -4.36
C TYR A 74 -9.84 1.06 -5.21
N GLN A 75 -8.53 1.31 -5.36
CA GLN A 75 -8.02 2.40 -6.18
C GLN A 75 -7.31 1.83 -7.41
N PRO A 76 -7.95 1.90 -8.60
CA PRO A 76 -7.32 1.42 -9.83
C PRO A 76 -6.20 2.34 -10.28
N LEU A 77 -5.28 1.78 -11.09
CA LEU A 77 -4.26 2.56 -11.79
C LEU A 77 -4.92 3.38 -12.89
N THR A 78 -4.47 4.63 -13.02
CA THR A 78 -4.92 5.55 -14.07
C THR A 78 -3.73 6.10 -14.83
N THR A 79 -3.98 6.70 -15.99
CA THR A 79 -2.94 7.40 -16.76
C THR A 79 -2.31 8.51 -15.91
N ALA A 80 -3.12 9.27 -15.16
CA ALA A 80 -2.64 10.32 -14.27
C ALA A 80 -1.68 9.76 -13.21
N THR A 81 -1.99 8.59 -12.64
CA THR A 81 -1.11 7.90 -11.70
C THR A 81 0.24 7.56 -12.34
N MET A 82 0.22 7.03 -13.54
CA MET A 82 1.46 6.62 -14.22
C MET A 82 2.33 7.82 -14.61
N LEU A 83 1.72 8.93 -15.01
CA LEU A 83 2.45 10.17 -15.27
C LEU A 83 3.12 10.71 -13.99
N LYS A 84 2.39 10.72 -12.88
CA LYS A 84 2.93 11.13 -11.58
C LYS A 84 4.06 10.21 -11.11
N ALA A 85 3.90 8.90 -11.29
CA ALA A 85 4.92 7.92 -10.96
C ALA A 85 6.21 8.15 -11.76
N ALA A 86 6.10 8.49 -13.04
CA ALA A 86 7.25 8.81 -13.88
C ALA A 86 8.01 10.03 -13.34
N GLU A 87 7.30 11.07 -12.86
CA GLU A 87 7.91 12.23 -12.23
C GLU A 87 8.67 11.84 -10.94
N PHE A 88 8.05 11.04 -10.09
CA PHE A 88 8.68 10.56 -8.85
C PHE A 88 9.92 9.72 -9.13
N TRP A 89 9.84 8.84 -10.11
CA TRP A 89 10.97 8.00 -10.52
C TRP A 89 12.15 8.85 -10.99
N ALA A 90 11.88 9.79 -11.90
CA ALA A 90 12.92 10.67 -12.45
C ALA A 90 13.57 11.52 -11.35
N ASN A 91 12.78 12.10 -10.45
CA ASN A 91 13.26 12.88 -9.32
C ASN A 91 14.16 12.03 -8.40
N ALA A 92 13.75 10.82 -8.08
CA ALA A 92 14.52 9.90 -7.24
C ALA A 92 15.87 9.55 -7.87
N ARG A 93 15.91 9.34 -9.17
CA ARG A 93 17.15 9.03 -9.91
C ARG A 93 18.08 10.24 -10.01
N GLN A 94 17.51 11.43 -10.22
CA GLN A 94 18.29 12.68 -10.32
C GLN A 94 18.94 13.09 -8.99
N THR A 95 18.27 12.82 -7.88
CA THR A 95 18.81 13.18 -6.56
C THR A 95 19.89 12.22 -6.04
N GLY A 96 20.15 11.12 -6.74
CA GLY A 96 21.22 10.18 -6.40
C GLY A 96 21.07 9.49 -5.06
N LYS A 97 19.87 9.43 -4.48
CA LYS A 97 19.59 8.76 -3.20
C LYS A 97 18.74 7.52 -3.43
N PRO A 98 19.32 6.39 -3.88
CA PRO A 98 18.56 5.17 -4.05
C PRO A 98 18.14 4.64 -2.67
N THR A 99 16.84 4.58 -2.39
CA THR A 99 16.29 3.98 -1.17
C THR A 99 15.86 2.54 -1.39
N ALA A 100 15.82 2.10 -2.65
CA ALA A 100 15.41 0.77 -3.05
C ALA A 100 16.21 0.32 -4.28
N SER A 101 16.24 -0.98 -4.55
CA SER A 101 16.75 -1.50 -5.82
C SER A 101 15.92 -0.94 -6.99
N PRO A 102 16.49 -0.83 -8.21
CA PRO A 102 15.72 -0.39 -9.38
C PRO A 102 14.41 -1.15 -9.59
N ASP A 103 14.40 -2.44 -9.28
CA ASP A 103 13.22 -3.30 -9.44
C ASP A 103 12.10 -2.97 -8.43
N ALA A 104 12.48 -2.57 -7.21
CA ALA A 104 11.52 -2.18 -6.18
C ALA A 104 11.03 -0.75 -6.35
N LEU A 105 11.82 0.12 -6.98
CA LEU A 105 11.50 1.54 -7.13
C LEU A 105 10.22 1.77 -7.92
N ASP A 106 9.97 0.97 -8.96
CA ASP A 106 8.75 1.10 -9.78
C ASP A 106 7.48 0.92 -8.94
N GLY A 107 7.43 -0.13 -8.13
CA GLY A 107 6.29 -0.34 -7.23
C GLY A 107 6.11 0.80 -6.23
N ASP A 108 7.20 1.28 -5.64
CA ASP A 108 7.18 2.37 -4.66
C ASP A 108 6.68 3.68 -5.26
N VAL A 109 7.15 4.07 -6.44
CA VAL A 109 6.71 5.33 -7.07
C VAL A 109 5.27 5.27 -7.58
N ILE A 110 4.81 4.11 -8.04
CA ILE A 110 3.42 3.93 -8.45
C ILE A 110 2.49 4.03 -7.24
N LEU A 111 2.83 3.37 -6.14
CA LEU A 111 2.08 3.49 -4.89
C LEU A 111 2.07 4.92 -4.37
N ALA A 112 3.22 5.58 -4.36
CA ALA A 112 3.34 6.98 -3.95
C ALA A 112 2.49 7.90 -4.83
N ALA A 113 2.44 7.64 -6.14
CA ALA A 113 1.61 8.40 -7.07
C ALA A 113 0.11 8.22 -6.77
N GLN A 114 -0.33 7.00 -6.48
CA GLN A 114 -1.72 6.74 -6.09
C GLN A 114 -2.08 7.51 -4.81
N ALA A 115 -1.21 7.46 -3.80
CA ALA A 115 -1.43 8.18 -2.54
C ALA A 115 -1.42 9.70 -2.73
N SER A 116 -0.50 10.23 -3.53
CA SER A 116 -0.36 11.66 -3.80
C SER A 116 -1.60 12.22 -4.49
N LEU A 117 -2.13 11.54 -5.51
CA LEU A 117 -3.32 11.99 -6.21
C LEU A 117 -4.57 11.96 -5.33
N ILE A 118 -4.67 10.97 -4.43
CA ILE A 118 -5.76 10.94 -3.45
C ILE A 118 -5.62 12.13 -2.50
N ALA A 119 -4.41 12.40 -1.98
CA ALA A 119 -4.16 13.53 -1.08
C ALA A 119 -4.52 14.86 -1.72
N GLU A 120 -4.18 15.07 -2.99
CA GLU A 120 -4.52 16.28 -3.74
C GLU A 120 -6.03 16.48 -3.85
N SER A 121 -6.82 15.40 -3.94
CA SER A 121 -8.27 15.45 -4.11
C SER A 121 -9.06 15.58 -2.80
N GLN A 122 -8.44 15.33 -1.64
CA GLN A 122 -9.13 15.21 -0.35
C GLN A 122 -9.03 16.44 0.56
N GLY A 123 -8.37 17.50 0.12
CA GLY A 123 -8.24 18.75 0.90
C GLY A 123 -7.48 18.53 2.21
N ASP A 124 -8.11 18.85 3.34
CA ASP A 124 -7.47 18.79 4.67
C ASP A 124 -7.44 17.39 5.30
N ARG A 125 -7.96 16.38 4.63
CA ARG A 125 -7.96 15.02 5.18
C ARG A 125 -6.55 14.46 5.20
N ILE A 126 -6.21 13.79 6.31
CA ILE A 126 -4.92 13.11 6.44
C ILE A 126 -4.95 11.84 5.59
N VAL A 127 -3.99 11.74 4.67
CA VAL A 127 -3.76 10.54 3.85
C VAL A 127 -2.40 9.97 4.23
N VAL A 128 -2.37 8.70 4.60
CA VAL A 128 -1.15 8.02 5.04
C VAL A 128 -1.04 6.66 4.36
N VAL A 129 0.17 6.29 3.96
CA VAL A 129 0.47 4.94 3.48
C VAL A 129 0.94 4.09 4.66
N ALA A 130 0.22 3.01 4.93
CA ALA A 130 0.60 2.00 5.91
C ALA A 130 1.60 1.05 5.27
N THR A 131 2.81 0.99 5.79
CA THR A 131 3.92 0.28 5.17
C THR A 131 4.69 -0.57 6.17
N THR A 132 5.47 -1.51 5.64
CA THR A 132 6.49 -2.25 6.39
C THR A 132 7.88 -1.64 6.20
N ASN A 133 8.02 -0.63 5.32
CA ASN A 133 9.30 0.01 5.03
C ASN A 133 9.12 1.52 4.72
N VAL A 134 9.10 2.32 5.77
CA VAL A 134 8.91 3.77 5.67
C VAL A 134 9.99 4.43 4.81
N GLY A 135 11.25 3.98 4.90
CA GLY A 135 12.37 4.60 4.20
C GLY A 135 12.23 4.62 2.67
N HIS A 136 11.46 3.71 2.09
CA HIS A 136 11.23 3.68 0.64
C HIS A 136 10.21 4.70 0.15
N LEU A 137 9.32 5.17 1.02
CA LEU A 137 8.15 5.96 0.65
C LEU A 137 8.14 7.38 1.21
N GLU A 138 8.80 7.61 2.35
CA GLU A 138 8.66 8.87 3.10
C GLU A 138 9.11 10.12 2.33
N ARG A 139 10.01 9.98 1.36
CA ARG A 139 10.44 11.10 0.51
C ARG A 139 9.38 11.54 -0.50
N PHE A 140 8.40 10.70 -0.79
CA PHE A 140 7.37 10.99 -1.77
C PHE A 140 6.04 11.38 -1.13
N VAL A 141 5.67 10.68 -0.03
CA VAL A 141 4.35 10.77 0.59
C VAL A 141 4.45 10.59 2.10
N ASN A 142 3.37 10.90 2.80
CA ASN A 142 3.23 10.60 4.22
C ASN A 142 3.10 9.06 4.37
N ALA A 143 4.11 8.46 4.95
CA ALA A 143 4.15 7.01 5.18
C ALA A 143 4.52 6.72 6.63
N LYS A 144 3.88 5.71 7.20
CA LYS A 144 4.13 5.24 8.57
C LYS A 144 4.12 3.72 8.61
N TYR A 145 4.88 3.15 9.51
CA TYR A 145 4.70 1.74 9.84
C TYR A 145 3.24 1.51 10.24
N TRP A 146 2.63 0.43 9.72
CA TRP A 146 1.21 0.19 9.98
C TRP A 146 0.90 0.12 11.48
N GLN A 147 1.83 -0.40 12.30
CA GLN A 147 1.67 -0.46 13.75
C GLN A 147 1.58 0.94 14.40
N ALA A 148 2.10 1.96 13.74
CA ALA A 148 2.09 3.33 14.26
C ALA A 148 0.82 4.11 13.89
N ILE A 149 -0.08 3.52 13.13
CA ILE A 149 -1.35 4.14 12.72
C ILE A 149 -2.45 3.64 13.64
N ALA A 150 -3.08 4.55 14.37
CA ALA A 150 -4.15 4.23 15.33
C ALA A 150 -5.41 5.07 15.14
#